data_e7f17a99ab73c582fe6623204abc7672
#
_entry.id   e7f17a99ab73c582fe6623204abc7672
#
_cell.length_a   1.000
_cell.length_b   1.000
_cell.length_c   1.000
_cell.angle_alpha   90.00
_cell.angle_beta   90.00
_cell.angle_gamma   90.00
#
_symmetry.space_group_name_H-M   'P 1'
#
loop_
_entity.id
_entity.type
_entity.pdbx_description
1 polymer ?
#
loop_
_entity_poly.entity_id
_entity_poly.type
_entity_poly.pdbx_seq_one_letter_code
_entity_poly.pdbx_strand_id
1 'polypeptide(L)'
;MKKISRICGALLISMLLSSILSGVVLVIMGTLNLPLDVQSIKVICGSIASVGYFYFFRFFTKEIEKIDINEISLNKKFSVWDGIGYLLVLLGGTTILSGITDIILEFIKRYLFHTENVGVVENYIGNVPAWILLVCVVIISPVFEELLFRKVLLEELLPYGKVTAILISSMLFGMFHANLEQFLYTIFMGIVCANIVLITGKVRYAIYLHMAFNLFGAIISGYIPSGRYTILTESIFVISAAIIVILKAKTEFIIKDEANVNKFNFKKEFCGIGFIMFMVYWIISCVGAIAY
;
A
#
# COMPACT_ATOMS: atom_id res chain seq x y z
N MET A 1 -25.70 -6.58 7.47
CA MET A 1 -24.29 -6.76 7.95
C MET A 1 -23.57 -5.43 7.73
N LYS A 2 -22.70 -5.02 8.65
CA LYS A 2 -21.97 -3.74 8.56
C LYS A 2 -21.02 -3.78 7.37
N LYS A 3 -21.05 -2.77 6.51
CA LYS A 3 -20.34 -2.76 5.23
C LYS A 3 -18.82 -2.89 5.40
N ILE A 4 -18.23 -2.09 6.30
CA ILE A 4 -16.79 -2.16 6.58
C ILE A 4 -16.39 -3.51 7.17
N SER A 5 -17.20 -4.06 8.09
CA SER A 5 -16.92 -5.40 8.61
C SER A 5 -16.94 -6.49 7.53
N ARG A 6 -17.83 -6.37 6.52
CA ARG A 6 -17.85 -7.28 5.37
C ARG A 6 -16.63 -7.10 4.49
N ILE A 7 -16.22 -5.88 4.23
CA ILE A 7 -15.01 -5.53 3.48
C ILE A 7 -13.76 -6.10 4.18
N CYS A 8 -13.60 -5.86 5.48
CA CYS A 8 -12.46 -6.36 6.25
C CYS A 8 -12.43 -7.90 6.32
N GLY A 9 -13.59 -8.54 6.47
CA GLY A 9 -13.69 -9.99 6.40
C GLY A 9 -13.30 -10.54 5.03
N ALA A 10 -13.74 -9.88 3.94
CA ALA A 10 -13.36 -10.26 2.59
C ALA A 10 -11.85 -10.07 2.34
N LEU A 11 -11.24 -8.98 2.84
CA LEU A 11 -9.79 -8.78 2.78
C LEU A 11 -9.06 -9.91 3.50
N LEU A 12 -9.44 -10.21 4.75
CA LEU A 12 -8.82 -11.27 5.53
C LEU A 12 -8.89 -12.64 4.82
N ILE A 13 -10.08 -13.03 4.35
CA ILE A 13 -10.28 -14.28 3.63
C ILE A 13 -9.43 -14.31 2.35
N SER A 14 -9.37 -13.21 1.62
CA SER A 14 -8.56 -13.10 0.40
C SER A 14 -7.07 -13.25 0.71
N MET A 15 -6.58 -12.66 1.81
CA MET A 15 -5.19 -12.82 2.26
C MET A 15 -4.88 -14.27 2.64
N LEU A 16 -5.76 -14.92 3.39
CA LEU A 16 -5.56 -16.33 3.78
C LEU A 16 -5.56 -17.26 2.57
N LEU A 17 -6.52 -17.12 1.65
CA LEU A 17 -6.59 -17.95 0.44
C LEU A 17 -5.38 -17.73 -0.47
N SER A 18 -4.94 -16.48 -0.62
CA SER A 18 -3.74 -16.18 -1.43
C SER A 18 -2.46 -16.67 -0.78
N SER A 19 -2.38 -16.66 0.55
CA SER A 19 -1.24 -17.24 1.28
C SER A 19 -1.18 -18.75 1.10
N ILE A 20 -2.33 -19.44 1.10
CA ILE A 20 -2.40 -20.88 0.79
C ILE A 20 -1.93 -21.14 -0.65
N LEU A 21 -2.44 -20.34 -1.61
CA LEU A 21 -2.02 -20.43 -3.01
C LEU A 21 -0.52 -20.24 -3.18
N SER A 22 0.04 -19.21 -2.54
CA SER A 22 1.49 -18.94 -2.55
C SER A 22 2.29 -20.09 -1.90
N GLY A 23 1.79 -20.68 -0.82
CA GLY A 23 2.41 -21.82 -0.18
C GLY A 23 2.45 -23.04 -1.11
N VAL A 24 1.37 -23.32 -1.82
CA VAL A 24 1.34 -24.42 -2.84
C VAL A 24 2.34 -24.14 -3.96
N VAL A 25 2.39 -22.92 -4.48
CA VAL A 25 3.36 -22.54 -5.53
C VAL A 25 4.79 -22.65 -5.02
N LEU A 26 5.06 -22.24 -3.79
CA LEU A 26 6.39 -22.36 -3.16
C LEU A 26 6.85 -23.83 -3.10
N VAL A 27 5.98 -24.74 -2.67
CA VAL A 27 6.28 -26.18 -2.63
C VAL A 27 6.56 -26.71 -4.04
N ILE A 28 5.71 -26.37 -5.02
CA ILE A 28 5.90 -26.81 -6.41
C ILE A 28 7.23 -26.31 -6.96
N MET A 29 7.54 -25.01 -6.80
CA MET A 29 8.81 -24.44 -7.27
C MET A 29 10.02 -25.05 -6.58
N GLY A 30 9.91 -25.36 -5.28
CA GLY A 30 10.95 -26.06 -4.53
C GLY A 30 11.23 -27.49 -5.03
N THR A 31 10.19 -28.20 -5.49
CA THR A 31 10.36 -29.56 -6.05
C THR A 31 10.92 -29.57 -7.47
N LEU A 32 10.77 -28.48 -8.23
CA LEU A 32 11.25 -28.37 -9.60
C LEU A 32 12.76 -28.11 -9.72
N ASN A 33 13.48 -27.95 -8.61
CA ASN A 33 14.92 -27.64 -8.57
C ASN A 33 15.32 -26.50 -9.52
N LEU A 34 14.51 -25.43 -9.56
CA LEU A 34 14.79 -24.28 -10.38
C LEU A 34 16.09 -23.58 -9.93
N PRO A 35 16.88 -23.00 -10.85
CA PRO A 35 18.10 -22.27 -10.51
C PRO A 35 17.77 -20.88 -9.91
N LEU A 36 16.92 -20.86 -8.89
CA LEU A 36 16.46 -19.66 -8.17
C LEU A 36 16.73 -19.84 -6.68
N ASP A 37 17.22 -18.80 -6.05
CA ASP A 37 17.35 -18.78 -4.59
C ASP A 37 15.97 -18.67 -3.91
N VAL A 38 15.92 -19.04 -2.62
CA VAL A 38 14.68 -19.06 -1.84
C VAL A 38 14.00 -17.69 -1.78
N GLN A 39 14.77 -16.61 -1.74
CA GLN A 39 14.23 -15.25 -1.66
C GLN A 39 13.55 -14.85 -2.97
N SER A 40 14.17 -15.17 -4.10
CA SER A 40 13.56 -14.98 -5.42
C SER A 40 12.23 -15.71 -5.56
N ILE A 41 12.16 -16.97 -5.09
CA ILE A 41 10.92 -17.74 -5.10
C ILE A 41 9.85 -17.10 -4.21
N LYS A 42 10.21 -16.63 -3.02
CA LYS A 42 9.27 -15.90 -2.12
C LYS A 42 8.70 -14.64 -2.79
N VAL A 43 9.53 -13.85 -3.48
CA VAL A 43 9.08 -12.64 -4.19
C VAL A 43 8.13 -12.99 -5.33
N ILE A 44 8.41 -14.06 -6.09
CA ILE A 44 7.49 -14.55 -7.13
C ILE A 44 6.17 -15.00 -6.52
N CYS A 45 6.20 -15.79 -5.43
CA CYS A 45 5.01 -16.21 -4.71
C CYS A 45 4.20 -15.02 -4.17
N GLY A 46 4.87 -13.97 -3.68
CA GLY A 46 4.24 -12.74 -3.23
C GLY A 46 3.49 -12.02 -4.35
N SER A 47 4.07 -11.94 -5.54
CA SER A 47 3.39 -11.34 -6.70
C SER A 47 2.18 -12.15 -7.17
N ILE A 48 2.26 -13.47 -7.13
CA ILE A 48 1.10 -14.36 -7.40
C ILE A 48 0.01 -14.14 -6.33
N ALA A 49 0.41 -13.96 -5.07
CA ALA A 49 -0.53 -13.62 -4.02
C ALA A 49 -1.25 -12.30 -4.29
N SER A 50 -0.57 -11.26 -4.78
CA SER A 50 -1.18 -9.97 -5.12
C SER A 50 -2.28 -10.13 -6.19
N VAL A 51 -2.05 -10.98 -7.18
CA VAL A 51 -3.09 -11.36 -8.18
C VAL A 51 -4.27 -12.05 -7.47
N GLY A 52 -3.99 -13.03 -6.62
CA GLY A 52 -5.00 -13.77 -5.87
C GLY A 52 -5.84 -12.86 -4.98
N TYR A 53 -5.22 -11.91 -4.27
CA TYR A 53 -5.93 -10.93 -3.42
C TYR A 53 -7.00 -10.17 -4.21
N PHE A 54 -6.65 -9.66 -5.38
CA PHE A 54 -7.59 -8.92 -6.21
C PHE A 54 -8.80 -9.78 -6.62
N TYR A 55 -8.58 -10.99 -7.15
CA TYR A 55 -9.65 -11.83 -7.64
C TYR A 55 -10.53 -12.37 -6.52
N PHE A 56 -9.95 -12.85 -5.42
CA PHE A 56 -10.72 -13.32 -4.26
C PHE A 56 -11.51 -12.18 -3.62
N PHE A 57 -10.88 -11.02 -3.39
CA PHE A 57 -11.58 -9.87 -2.82
C PHE A 57 -12.76 -9.46 -3.68
N ARG A 58 -12.56 -9.29 -4.99
CA ARG A 58 -13.62 -8.96 -5.91
C ARG A 58 -14.75 -10.00 -5.92
N PHE A 59 -14.43 -11.29 -5.80
CA PHE A 59 -15.44 -12.34 -5.70
C PHE A 59 -16.30 -12.20 -4.45
N PHE A 60 -15.70 -11.92 -3.28
CA PHE A 60 -16.45 -11.79 -2.02
C PHE A 60 -17.18 -10.46 -1.88
N THR A 61 -16.81 -9.43 -2.63
CA THR A 61 -17.40 -8.09 -2.52
C THR A 61 -18.30 -7.72 -3.70
N LYS A 62 -18.48 -8.58 -4.69
CA LYS A 62 -19.26 -8.30 -5.92
C LYS A 62 -20.66 -7.76 -5.68
N GLU A 63 -21.30 -8.12 -4.55
CA GLU A 63 -22.65 -7.68 -4.16
C GLU A 63 -22.63 -6.43 -3.25
N ILE A 64 -21.48 -5.81 -3.00
CA ILE A 64 -21.40 -4.60 -2.20
C ILE A 64 -21.78 -3.40 -3.08
N GLU A 65 -22.68 -2.57 -2.56
CA GLU A 65 -23.04 -1.30 -3.18
C GLU A 65 -21.80 -0.40 -3.35
N LYS A 66 -21.66 0.21 -4.51
CA LYS A 66 -20.54 1.08 -4.87
C LYS A 66 -20.96 2.25 -5.75
N ILE A 67 -20.15 3.27 -5.79
CA ILE A 67 -20.27 4.40 -6.72
C ILE A 67 -19.11 4.32 -7.71
N ASP A 68 -19.37 4.40 -9.01
CA ASP A 68 -18.30 4.45 -10.01
C ASP A 68 -17.51 5.77 -9.87
N ILE A 69 -16.20 5.65 -9.81
CA ILE A 69 -15.29 6.79 -9.73
C ILE A 69 -15.52 7.80 -10.86
N ASN A 70 -15.87 7.31 -12.07
CA ASN A 70 -16.10 8.18 -13.21
C ASN A 70 -17.30 9.14 -13.02
N GLU A 71 -18.27 8.78 -12.18
CA GLU A 71 -19.46 9.62 -11.90
C GLU A 71 -19.12 10.82 -11.00
N ILE A 72 -18.10 10.70 -10.16
CA ILE A 72 -17.80 11.67 -9.11
C ILE A 72 -16.43 12.32 -9.22
N SER A 73 -15.59 11.84 -10.15
CA SER A 73 -14.26 12.39 -10.37
C SER A 73 -14.30 13.76 -11.00
N LEU A 74 -13.25 14.55 -10.76
CA LEU A 74 -13.13 15.89 -11.37
C LEU A 74 -12.73 15.86 -12.84
N ASN A 75 -12.37 14.68 -13.37
CA ASN A 75 -11.92 14.44 -14.75
C ASN A 75 -10.80 15.40 -15.21
N LYS A 76 -9.94 15.83 -14.27
CA LYS A 76 -8.82 16.72 -14.60
C LYS A 76 -7.79 16.02 -15.46
N LYS A 77 -7.18 16.77 -16.38
CA LYS A 77 -6.02 16.29 -17.14
C LYS A 77 -4.85 16.07 -16.18
N PHE A 78 -4.09 15.02 -16.42
CA PHE A 78 -2.91 14.66 -15.63
C PHE A 78 -1.70 14.60 -16.57
N SER A 79 -0.75 15.47 -16.35
CA SER A 79 0.47 15.59 -17.14
C SER A 79 1.61 14.74 -16.54
N VAL A 80 2.67 14.55 -17.31
CA VAL A 80 3.90 13.91 -16.80
C VAL A 80 4.49 14.72 -15.64
N TRP A 81 4.42 16.04 -15.71
CA TRP A 81 4.92 16.94 -14.65
C TRP A 81 4.13 16.80 -13.34
N ASP A 82 2.82 16.58 -13.44
CA ASP A 82 2.03 16.24 -12.25
C ASP A 82 2.49 14.92 -11.65
N GLY A 83 2.74 13.89 -12.49
CA GLY A 83 3.27 12.61 -12.05
C GLY A 83 4.62 12.74 -11.33
N ILE A 84 5.56 13.51 -11.88
CA ILE A 84 6.85 13.81 -11.24
C ILE A 84 6.63 14.53 -9.90
N GLY A 85 5.75 15.54 -9.87
CA GLY A 85 5.44 16.26 -8.64
C GLY A 85 4.87 15.35 -7.54
N TYR A 86 3.92 14.50 -7.87
CA TYR A 86 3.37 13.52 -6.92
C TYR A 86 4.41 12.47 -6.48
N LEU A 87 5.29 12.02 -7.38
CA LEU A 87 6.38 11.12 -7.03
C LEU A 87 7.35 11.75 -6.02
N LEU A 88 7.74 13.00 -6.22
CA LEU A 88 8.60 13.72 -5.28
C LEU A 88 7.92 13.92 -3.92
N VAL A 89 6.61 14.21 -3.91
CA VAL A 89 5.82 14.28 -2.66
C VAL A 89 5.80 12.92 -1.97
N LEU A 90 5.62 11.83 -2.71
CA LEU A 90 5.67 10.48 -2.14
C LEU A 90 7.05 10.18 -1.56
N LEU A 91 8.12 10.33 -2.34
CA LEU A 91 9.47 10.03 -1.89
C LEU A 91 9.86 10.84 -0.66
N GLY A 92 9.58 12.15 -0.62
CA GLY A 92 9.87 12.99 0.53
C GLY A 92 9.00 12.68 1.75
N GLY A 93 7.70 12.48 1.56
CA GLY A 93 6.79 12.13 2.65
C GLY A 93 7.09 10.75 3.25
N THR A 94 7.41 9.76 2.40
CA THR A 94 7.79 8.42 2.86
C THR A 94 9.13 8.42 3.59
N THR A 95 10.12 9.20 3.16
CA THR A 95 11.39 9.38 3.90
C THR A 95 11.13 9.83 5.35
N ILE A 96 10.29 10.83 5.55
CA ILE A 96 9.94 11.31 6.90
C ILE A 96 9.21 10.23 7.70
N LEU A 97 8.21 9.57 7.10
CA LEU A 97 7.39 8.59 7.79
C LEU A 97 8.16 7.30 8.11
N SER A 98 9.04 6.86 7.21
CA SER A 98 9.95 5.73 7.48
C SER A 98 10.89 6.06 8.62
N GLY A 99 11.53 7.24 8.62
CA GLY A 99 12.39 7.65 9.73
C GLY A 99 11.68 7.69 11.08
N ILE A 100 10.41 8.14 11.13
CA ILE A 100 9.59 8.08 12.36
C ILE A 100 9.35 6.62 12.76
N THR A 101 9.00 5.77 11.80
CA THR A 101 8.73 4.34 12.04
C THR A 101 9.99 3.63 12.54
N ASP A 102 11.16 3.91 11.96
CA ASP A 102 12.43 3.31 12.35
C ASP A 102 12.79 3.63 13.80
N ILE A 103 12.60 4.89 14.23
CA ILE A 103 12.80 5.30 15.63
C ILE A 103 11.87 4.52 16.56
N ILE A 104 10.60 4.38 16.19
CA ILE A 104 9.61 3.62 16.98
C ILE A 104 9.97 2.15 17.03
N LEU A 105 10.35 1.55 15.90
CA LEU A 105 10.70 0.13 15.82
C LEU A 105 11.99 -0.17 16.56
N GLU A 106 13.00 0.69 16.47
CA GLU A 106 14.25 0.55 17.22
C GLU A 106 13.96 0.54 18.73
N PHE A 107 13.11 1.46 19.20
CA PHE A 107 12.69 1.48 20.60
C PHE A 107 11.97 0.18 21.00
N ILE A 108 10.98 -0.26 20.23
CA ILE A 108 10.20 -1.46 20.51
C ILE A 108 11.09 -2.71 20.50
N LYS A 109 11.91 -2.90 19.46
CA LYS A 109 12.79 -4.07 19.33
C LYS A 109 13.81 -4.11 20.43
N ARG A 110 14.46 -3.00 20.74
CA ARG A 110 15.51 -2.92 21.77
C ARG A 110 14.99 -3.14 23.18
N TYR A 111 13.88 -2.51 23.53
CA TYR A 111 13.41 -2.48 24.95
C TYR A 111 12.34 -3.52 25.28
N LEU A 112 11.55 -3.97 24.30
CA LEU A 112 10.46 -4.93 24.53
C LEU A 112 10.80 -6.34 24.03
N PHE A 113 11.50 -6.46 22.90
CA PHE A 113 11.79 -7.76 22.28
C PHE A 113 13.26 -8.17 22.41
N HIS A 114 14.18 -7.27 22.75
CA HIS A 114 15.63 -7.52 22.83
C HIS A 114 16.22 -8.13 21.54
N THR A 115 15.71 -7.69 20.39
CA THR A 115 16.14 -8.11 19.05
C THR A 115 16.83 -6.98 18.31
N GLU A 116 17.63 -7.30 17.28
CA GLU A 116 18.23 -6.30 16.39
C GLU A 116 17.22 -5.79 15.36
N ASN A 117 17.42 -4.55 14.89
CA ASN A 117 16.54 -3.96 13.90
C ASN A 117 16.99 -4.38 12.49
N VAL A 118 16.48 -5.52 12.01
CA VAL A 118 16.63 -5.92 10.59
C VAL A 118 15.36 -5.53 9.85
N GLY A 119 15.49 -4.77 8.75
CA GLY A 119 14.35 -4.30 7.96
C GLY A 119 13.59 -5.45 7.31
N VAL A 120 12.26 -5.48 7.45
CA VAL A 120 11.41 -6.50 6.81
C VAL A 120 11.52 -6.43 5.30
N VAL A 121 11.53 -5.21 4.75
CA VAL A 121 11.64 -4.98 3.30
C VAL A 121 13.02 -5.39 2.80
N GLU A 122 14.10 -5.00 3.49
CA GLU A 122 15.47 -5.37 3.14
C GLU A 122 15.65 -6.89 3.12
N ASN A 123 15.14 -7.59 4.12
CA ASN A 123 15.14 -9.05 4.15
C ASN A 123 14.36 -9.68 3.00
N TYR A 124 13.29 -9.03 2.53
CA TYR A 124 12.45 -9.57 1.48
C TYR A 124 13.05 -9.42 0.08
N ILE A 125 13.75 -8.31 -0.21
CA ILE A 125 14.26 -7.98 -1.56
C ILE A 125 15.78 -7.99 -1.69
N GLY A 126 16.54 -8.03 -0.59
CA GLY A 126 17.96 -7.66 -0.55
C GLY A 126 18.89 -8.41 -1.50
N ASN A 127 18.66 -9.68 -1.81
CA ASN A 127 19.51 -10.49 -2.71
C ASN A 127 18.78 -10.96 -3.97
N VAL A 128 17.59 -10.40 -4.25
CA VAL A 128 16.78 -10.80 -5.39
C VAL A 128 17.28 -10.11 -6.66
N PRO A 129 17.44 -10.86 -7.78
CA PRO A 129 17.84 -10.27 -9.05
C PRO A 129 16.91 -9.15 -9.50
N ALA A 130 17.47 -8.04 -10.00
CA ALA A 130 16.73 -6.82 -10.37
C ALA A 130 15.59 -7.09 -11.37
N TRP A 131 15.74 -8.06 -12.29
CA TRP A 131 14.68 -8.39 -13.24
C TRP A 131 13.47 -9.06 -12.57
N ILE A 132 13.66 -9.86 -11.50
CA ILE A 132 12.56 -10.43 -10.70
C ILE A 132 11.87 -9.30 -9.93
N LEU A 133 12.62 -8.41 -9.31
CA LEU A 133 12.08 -7.22 -8.64
C LEU A 133 11.28 -6.36 -9.62
N LEU A 134 11.81 -6.11 -10.82
CA LEU A 134 11.11 -5.33 -11.85
C LEU A 134 9.76 -5.96 -12.22
N VAL A 135 9.72 -7.24 -12.47
CA VAL A 135 8.47 -7.91 -12.89
C VAL A 135 7.50 -8.05 -11.72
N CYS A 136 7.97 -8.55 -10.58
CA CYS A 136 7.12 -8.93 -9.45
C CYS A 136 6.73 -7.73 -8.57
N VAL A 137 7.72 -6.95 -8.13
CA VAL A 137 7.52 -5.87 -7.14
C VAL A 137 7.15 -4.55 -7.81
N VAL A 138 7.75 -4.26 -8.98
CA VAL A 138 7.51 -2.97 -9.66
C VAL A 138 6.29 -3.01 -10.56
N ILE A 139 6.01 -4.13 -11.23
CA ILE A 139 4.91 -4.19 -12.21
C ILE A 139 3.70 -4.92 -11.64
N ILE A 140 3.81 -6.22 -11.32
CA ILE A 140 2.66 -7.05 -11.00
C ILE A 140 1.97 -6.59 -9.71
N SER A 141 2.70 -6.48 -8.61
CA SER A 141 2.11 -6.12 -7.33
C SER A 141 1.39 -4.77 -7.36
N PRO A 142 1.98 -3.64 -7.83
CA PRO A 142 1.29 -2.36 -7.94
C PRO A 142 0.03 -2.39 -8.81
N VAL A 143 0.05 -3.13 -9.92
CA VAL A 143 -1.15 -3.23 -10.78
C VAL A 143 -2.32 -3.82 -10.00
N PHE A 144 -2.14 -4.97 -9.35
CA PHE A 144 -3.24 -5.65 -8.67
C PHE A 144 -3.61 -4.98 -7.35
N GLU A 145 -2.66 -4.39 -6.64
CA GLU A 145 -2.93 -3.61 -5.44
C GLU A 145 -3.75 -2.35 -5.75
N GLU A 146 -3.39 -1.57 -6.76
CA GLU A 146 -4.17 -0.39 -7.12
C GLU A 146 -5.54 -0.76 -7.71
N LEU A 147 -5.66 -1.87 -8.45
CA LEU A 147 -6.96 -2.38 -8.89
C LEU A 147 -7.83 -2.79 -7.69
N LEU A 148 -7.26 -3.43 -6.67
CA LEU A 148 -7.98 -3.81 -5.46
C LEU A 148 -8.41 -2.57 -4.67
N PHE A 149 -7.45 -1.71 -4.32
CA PHE A 149 -7.68 -0.61 -3.38
C PHE A 149 -8.31 0.63 -4.02
N ARG A 150 -8.02 0.94 -5.30
CA ARG A 150 -8.49 2.17 -5.96
C ARG A 150 -9.65 1.93 -6.91
N LYS A 151 -9.77 0.73 -7.51
CA LYS A 151 -10.92 0.45 -8.38
C LYS A 151 -12.05 -0.27 -7.64
N VAL A 152 -11.74 -1.21 -6.75
CA VAL A 152 -12.81 -1.97 -6.07
C VAL A 152 -13.13 -1.35 -4.71
N LEU A 153 -12.17 -1.34 -3.78
CA LEU A 153 -12.41 -0.92 -2.41
C LEU A 153 -12.80 0.56 -2.28
N LEU A 154 -12.10 1.46 -2.99
CA LEU A 154 -12.43 2.89 -2.93
C LEU A 154 -13.86 3.14 -3.42
N GLU A 155 -14.27 2.54 -4.56
CA GLU A 155 -15.65 2.64 -5.07
C GLU A 155 -16.69 2.14 -4.08
N GLU A 156 -16.40 1.04 -3.37
CA GLU A 156 -17.27 0.51 -2.32
C GLU A 156 -17.40 1.45 -1.11
N LEU A 157 -16.39 2.26 -0.83
CA LEU A 157 -16.39 3.20 0.29
C LEU A 157 -16.96 4.58 -0.06
N LEU A 158 -17.02 4.95 -1.34
CA LEU A 158 -17.54 6.26 -1.78
C LEU A 158 -18.95 6.62 -1.31
N PRO A 159 -19.89 5.69 -1.07
CA PRO A 159 -21.18 6.05 -0.45
C PRO A 159 -21.07 6.70 0.94
N TYR A 160 -19.91 6.59 1.61
CA TYR A 160 -19.64 7.28 2.88
C TYR A 160 -18.97 8.66 2.71
N GLY A 161 -18.75 9.10 1.46
CA GLY A 161 -18.06 10.34 1.12
C GLY A 161 -16.61 10.15 0.70
N LYS A 162 -16.12 11.10 -0.08
CA LYS A 162 -14.77 11.06 -0.68
C LYS A 162 -13.67 11.01 0.38
N VAL A 163 -13.77 11.90 1.39
CA VAL A 163 -12.77 11.97 2.48
C VAL A 163 -12.74 10.68 3.29
N THR A 164 -13.91 10.18 3.71
CA THR A 164 -14.02 8.92 4.44
C THR A 164 -13.49 7.74 3.63
N ALA A 165 -13.82 7.69 2.34
CA ALA A 165 -13.36 6.64 1.44
C ALA A 165 -11.84 6.65 1.27
N ILE A 166 -11.22 7.83 1.08
CA ILE A 166 -9.77 7.99 1.02
C ILE A 166 -9.12 7.47 2.30
N LEU A 167 -9.55 7.96 3.45
CA LEU A 167 -8.93 7.63 4.73
C LEU A 167 -9.03 6.13 5.06
N ILE A 168 -10.23 5.55 4.90
CA ILE A 168 -10.44 4.13 5.22
C ILE A 168 -9.70 3.22 4.22
N SER A 169 -9.79 3.50 2.90
CA SER A 169 -9.08 2.69 1.91
C SER A 169 -7.56 2.75 2.09
N SER A 170 -7.03 3.91 2.48
CA SER A 170 -5.60 4.09 2.72
C SER A 170 -5.14 3.42 4.02
N MET A 171 -5.95 3.50 5.08
CA MET A 171 -5.68 2.78 6.32
C MET A 171 -5.67 1.25 6.10
N LEU A 172 -6.66 0.72 5.38
CA LEU A 172 -6.71 -0.70 5.04
C LEU A 172 -5.57 -1.11 4.12
N PHE A 173 -5.10 -0.22 3.23
CA PHE A 173 -3.91 -0.46 2.40
C PHE A 173 -2.63 -0.56 3.26
N GLY A 174 -2.46 0.32 4.24
CA GLY A 174 -1.35 0.21 5.20
C GLY A 174 -1.40 -1.08 6.01
N MET A 175 -2.58 -1.44 6.52
CA MET A 175 -2.77 -2.69 7.28
C MET A 175 -2.59 -3.95 6.44
N PHE A 176 -2.87 -3.89 5.14
CA PHE A 176 -2.69 -4.99 4.21
C PHE A 176 -1.23 -5.48 4.12
N HIS A 177 -0.25 -4.62 4.34
CA HIS A 177 1.17 -4.99 4.37
C HIS A 177 1.57 -5.80 5.60
N ALA A 178 0.72 -5.87 6.63
CA ALA A 178 0.85 -6.74 7.81
C ALA A 178 2.17 -6.60 8.59
N ASN A 179 2.81 -5.42 8.52
CA ASN A 179 3.99 -5.06 9.31
C ASN A 179 4.01 -3.55 9.62
N LEU A 180 4.68 -3.16 10.71
CA LEU A 180 4.74 -1.76 11.13
C LEU A 180 5.72 -0.92 10.30
N GLU A 181 6.77 -1.51 9.74
CA GLU A 181 7.77 -0.80 8.93
C GLU A 181 7.12 -0.10 7.74
N GLN A 182 6.20 -0.79 7.07
CA GLN A 182 5.51 -0.26 5.90
C GLN A 182 4.23 0.52 6.23
N PHE A 183 3.67 0.38 7.43
CA PHE A 183 2.33 0.83 7.77
C PHE A 183 2.10 2.33 7.51
N LEU A 184 2.94 3.20 8.07
CA LEU A 184 2.71 4.65 7.98
C LEU A 184 2.92 5.19 6.56
N TYR A 185 3.99 4.82 5.90
CA TYR A 185 4.26 5.36 4.57
C TYR A 185 3.31 4.80 3.50
N THR A 186 2.81 3.57 3.66
CA THR A 186 1.80 3.01 2.73
C THR A 186 0.42 3.64 2.93
N ILE A 187 0.04 4.03 4.16
CA ILE A 187 -1.15 4.87 4.36
C ILE A 187 -1.00 6.19 3.59
N PHE A 188 0.14 6.86 3.72
CA PHE A 188 0.39 8.12 3.01
C PHE A 188 0.33 7.94 1.48
N MET A 189 0.99 6.91 0.96
CA MET A 189 0.90 6.55 -0.46
C MET A 189 -0.55 6.24 -0.86
N GLY A 190 -1.29 5.56 0.01
CA GLY A 190 -2.70 5.30 -0.14
C GLY A 190 -3.54 6.54 -0.34
N ILE A 191 -3.32 7.56 0.48
CA ILE A 191 -4.01 8.86 0.39
C ILE A 191 -3.67 9.54 -0.94
N VAL A 192 -2.40 9.59 -1.32
CA VAL A 192 -1.96 10.23 -2.57
C VAL A 192 -2.57 9.53 -3.79
N CYS A 193 -2.50 8.21 -3.87
CA CYS A 193 -3.05 7.43 -4.98
C CYS A 193 -4.57 7.57 -5.07
N ALA A 194 -5.30 7.51 -3.95
CA ALA A 194 -6.75 7.70 -3.93
C ALA A 194 -7.15 9.11 -4.41
N ASN A 195 -6.43 10.15 -3.99
CA ASN A 195 -6.65 11.52 -4.47
C ASN A 195 -6.46 11.63 -5.98
N ILE A 196 -5.37 11.08 -6.54
CA ILE A 196 -5.11 11.11 -7.98
C ILE A 196 -6.26 10.46 -8.74
N VAL A 197 -6.76 9.31 -8.26
CA VAL A 197 -7.87 8.62 -8.90
C VAL A 197 -9.15 9.44 -8.86
N LEU A 198 -9.48 10.08 -7.74
CA LEU A 198 -10.67 10.95 -7.63
C LEU A 198 -10.53 12.26 -8.42
N ILE A 199 -9.33 12.78 -8.58
CA ILE A 199 -9.06 13.96 -9.41
C ILE A 199 -9.19 13.63 -10.90
N THR A 200 -8.69 12.48 -11.34
CA THR A 200 -8.52 12.14 -12.76
C THR A 200 -9.57 11.19 -13.31
N GLY A 201 -10.27 10.45 -12.45
CA GLY A 201 -11.16 9.34 -12.84
C GLY A 201 -10.42 8.09 -13.33
N LYS A 202 -9.09 8.01 -13.21
CA LYS A 202 -8.29 6.98 -13.90
C LYS A 202 -7.31 6.29 -12.95
N VAL A 203 -7.57 5.04 -12.62
CA VAL A 203 -6.71 4.21 -11.76
C VAL A 203 -5.28 4.03 -12.32
N ARG A 204 -5.13 4.06 -13.65
CA ARG A 204 -3.80 3.91 -14.28
C ARG A 204 -2.74 4.90 -13.79
N TYR A 205 -3.13 6.11 -13.39
CA TYR A 205 -2.16 7.10 -12.90
C TYR A 205 -1.66 6.75 -11.49
N ALA A 206 -2.50 6.17 -10.65
CA ALA A 206 -2.08 5.60 -9.38
C ALA A 206 -1.15 4.39 -9.60
N ILE A 207 -1.49 3.50 -10.54
CA ILE A 207 -0.62 2.38 -10.91
C ILE A 207 0.76 2.87 -11.35
N TYR A 208 0.84 3.84 -12.28
CA TYR A 208 2.13 4.36 -12.76
C TYR A 208 2.95 5.02 -11.65
N LEU A 209 2.28 5.75 -10.76
CA LEU A 209 2.95 6.39 -9.63
C LEU A 209 3.49 5.35 -8.64
N HIS A 210 2.70 4.33 -8.31
CA HIS A 210 3.11 3.23 -7.45
C HIS A 210 4.26 2.43 -8.06
N MET A 211 4.19 2.12 -9.36
CA MET A 211 5.29 1.47 -10.08
C MET A 211 6.59 2.30 -10.03
N ALA A 212 6.50 3.62 -10.24
CA ALA A 212 7.66 4.51 -10.16
C ALA A 212 8.25 4.58 -8.74
N PHE A 213 7.39 4.60 -7.73
CA PHE A 213 7.80 4.56 -6.33
C PHE A 213 8.51 3.24 -5.99
N ASN A 214 7.95 2.09 -6.37
CA ASN A 214 8.57 0.79 -6.14
C ASN A 214 9.86 0.60 -6.96
N LEU A 215 9.93 1.14 -8.18
CA LEU A 215 11.16 1.13 -8.98
C LEU A 215 12.29 1.86 -8.24
N PHE A 216 11.99 3.02 -7.66
CA PHE A 216 12.97 3.74 -6.86
C PHE A 216 13.36 2.95 -5.61
N GLY A 217 12.38 2.53 -4.79
CA GLY A 217 12.63 1.88 -3.51
C GLY A 217 13.27 0.49 -3.63
N ALA A 218 12.83 -0.34 -4.58
CA ALA A 218 13.30 -1.71 -4.68
C ALA A 218 14.56 -1.88 -5.55
N ILE A 219 14.85 -0.96 -6.46
CA ILE A 219 15.94 -1.11 -7.44
C ILE A 219 16.91 0.07 -7.37
N ILE A 220 16.43 1.31 -7.60
CA ILE A 220 17.31 2.47 -7.78
C ILE A 220 18.06 2.81 -6.49
N SER A 221 17.37 2.75 -5.35
CA SER A 221 17.96 3.07 -4.03
C SER A 221 19.19 2.23 -3.71
N GLY A 222 19.21 0.96 -4.13
CA GLY A 222 20.35 0.05 -3.95
C GLY A 222 21.65 0.46 -4.69
N TYR A 223 21.54 1.35 -5.68
CA TYR A 223 22.71 1.90 -6.38
C TYR A 223 23.18 3.24 -5.80
N ILE A 224 22.50 3.80 -4.82
CA ILE A 224 22.91 5.03 -4.14
C ILE A 224 23.92 4.65 -3.05
N PRO A 225 25.18 5.17 -3.11
CA PRO A 225 26.17 4.87 -2.08
C PRO A 225 25.67 5.32 -0.69
N SER A 226 25.87 4.47 0.31
CA SER A 226 25.48 4.76 1.70
C SER A 226 26.17 5.99 2.30
N GLY A 227 25.63 6.50 3.38
CA GLY A 227 26.16 7.65 4.11
C GLY A 227 25.75 9.00 3.50
N ARG A 228 26.71 9.88 3.18
CA ARG A 228 26.41 11.26 2.74
C ARG A 228 25.52 11.35 1.48
N TYR A 229 25.62 10.41 0.56
CA TYR A 229 24.83 10.44 -0.67
C TYR A 229 23.38 10.06 -0.40
N THR A 230 23.13 9.09 0.48
CA THR A 230 21.79 8.75 0.95
C THR A 230 21.12 9.97 1.61
N ILE A 231 21.82 10.58 2.59
CA ILE A 231 21.32 11.77 3.31
C ILE A 231 21.03 12.92 2.34
N LEU A 232 21.91 13.15 1.34
CA LEU A 232 21.69 14.20 0.33
C LEU A 232 20.46 13.92 -0.51
N THR A 233 20.30 12.69 -0.99
CA THR A 233 19.15 12.28 -1.82
C THR A 233 17.82 12.41 -1.05
N GLU A 234 17.79 11.93 0.19
CA GLU A 234 16.63 12.04 1.08
C GLU A 234 16.29 13.51 1.38
N SER A 235 17.30 14.34 1.65
CA SER A 235 17.11 15.78 1.87
C SER A 235 16.52 16.46 0.64
N ILE A 236 16.98 16.12 -0.56
CA ILE A 236 16.43 16.65 -1.82
C ILE A 236 14.96 16.27 -1.96
N PHE A 237 14.58 15.02 -1.65
CA PHE A 237 13.20 14.59 -1.73
C PHE A 237 12.30 15.33 -0.73
N VAL A 238 12.73 15.46 0.52
CA VAL A 238 11.97 16.17 1.56
C VAL A 238 11.78 17.64 1.19
N ILE A 239 12.85 18.33 0.77
CA ILE A 239 12.79 19.74 0.36
C ILE A 239 11.89 19.92 -0.88
N SER A 240 12.04 19.06 -1.90
CA SER A 240 11.21 19.11 -3.10
C SER A 240 9.74 18.87 -2.78
N ALA A 241 9.44 17.89 -1.92
CA ALA A 241 8.09 17.61 -1.46
C ALA A 241 7.47 18.83 -0.74
N ALA A 242 8.21 19.44 0.18
CA ALA A 242 7.77 20.64 0.90
C ALA A 242 7.46 21.79 -0.04
N ILE A 243 8.33 22.07 -1.00
CA ILE A 243 8.13 23.11 -2.01
C ILE A 243 6.85 22.86 -2.82
N ILE A 244 6.67 21.62 -3.33
CA ILE A 244 5.51 21.25 -4.15
C ILE A 244 4.22 21.36 -3.34
N VAL A 245 4.21 20.88 -2.10
CA VAL A 245 3.04 20.98 -1.21
C VAL A 245 2.68 22.45 -0.96
N ILE A 246 3.66 23.32 -0.67
CA ILE A 246 3.42 24.76 -0.46
C ILE A 246 2.85 25.40 -1.72
N LEU A 247 3.40 25.12 -2.89
CA LEU A 247 2.96 25.70 -4.15
C LEU A 247 1.55 25.24 -4.58
N LYS A 248 1.23 23.95 -4.32
CA LYS A 248 -0.04 23.32 -4.72
C LYS A 248 -1.12 23.33 -3.62
N ALA A 249 -0.78 23.64 -2.37
CA ALA A 249 -1.69 23.53 -1.21
C ALA A 249 -3.03 24.30 -1.39
N LYS A 250 -3.05 25.36 -2.19
CA LYS A 250 -4.25 26.18 -2.44
C LYS A 250 -5.17 25.62 -3.54
N THR A 251 -4.72 24.66 -4.34
CA THR A 251 -5.40 24.33 -5.60
C THR A 251 -5.80 22.86 -5.78
N GLU A 252 -5.13 21.91 -5.18
CA GLU A 252 -5.27 20.50 -5.61
C GLU A 252 -5.45 19.44 -4.51
N PHE A 253 -5.07 19.71 -3.26
CA PHE A 253 -5.04 18.66 -2.21
C PHE A 253 -6.31 18.51 -1.38
N ILE A 254 -7.34 19.37 -1.58
CA ILE A 254 -8.54 19.35 -0.74
C ILE A 254 -9.72 18.83 -1.56
N ILE A 255 -9.97 17.53 -1.50
CA ILE A 255 -11.26 16.98 -1.90
C ILE A 255 -12.23 17.23 -0.75
N LYS A 256 -13.28 18.04 -1.03
CA LYS A 256 -14.37 18.28 -0.08
C LYS A 256 -15.50 17.30 -0.34
N ASP A 257 -16.13 16.84 0.72
CA ASP A 257 -17.36 16.06 0.61
C ASP A 257 -18.52 16.96 0.16
N GLU A 258 -19.42 16.40 -0.66
CA GLU A 258 -20.67 17.03 -1.03
C GLU A 258 -21.71 16.87 0.10
N ALA A 259 -22.68 17.79 0.17
CA ALA A 259 -23.59 17.91 1.32
C ALA A 259 -24.48 16.66 1.60
N ASN A 260 -24.58 15.70 0.68
CA ASN A 260 -25.46 14.52 0.76
C ASN A 260 -24.69 13.21 0.91
N VAL A 261 -23.89 13.10 1.95
CA VAL A 261 -23.16 11.85 2.24
C VAL A 261 -23.89 11.05 3.32
N ASN A 262 -23.95 9.73 3.18
CA ASN A 262 -24.43 8.85 4.23
C ASN A 262 -23.64 9.10 5.52
N LYS A 263 -24.33 9.43 6.62
CA LYS A 263 -23.66 9.68 7.90
C LYS A 263 -22.85 8.45 8.30
N PHE A 264 -21.52 8.59 8.24
CA PHE A 264 -20.62 7.55 8.70
C PHE A 264 -20.69 7.40 10.22
N ASN A 265 -21.09 6.23 10.68
CA ASN A 265 -21.13 5.92 12.11
C ASN A 265 -19.97 4.98 12.45
N PHE A 266 -18.88 5.55 12.95
CA PHE A 266 -17.66 4.84 13.29
C PHE A 266 -17.93 3.62 14.19
N LYS A 267 -18.63 3.82 15.31
CA LYS A 267 -18.91 2.74 16.26
C LYS A 267 -19.73 1.60 15.62
N LYS A 268 -20.70 1.94 14.77
CA LYS A 268 -21.51 0.95 14.09
C LYS A 268 -20.68 0.14 13.07
N GLU A 269 -19.83 0.76 12.30
CA GLU A 269 -19.11 0.12 11.18
C GLU A 269 -17.93 -0.73 11.66
N PHE A 270 -17.16 -0.25 12.66
CA PHE A 270 -15.95 -0.95 13.14
C PHE A 270 -16.19 -1.99 14.25
N CYS A 271 -17.37 -2.08 14.86
CA CYS A 271 -17.71 -3.13 15.84
C CYS A 271 -18.23 -4.43 15.21
N GLY A 272 -17.89 -4.74 13.96
CA GLY A 272 -18.30 -5.98 13.30
C GLY A 272 -17.24 -7.06 13.38
N ILE A 273 -17.64 -8.34 13.38
CA ILE A 273 -16.74 -9.49 13.56
C ILE A 273 -15.63 -9.53 12.49
N GLY A 274 -15.92 -9.21 11.23
CA GLY A 274 -14.91 -9.20 10.16
C GLY A 274 -13.82 -8.16 10.38
N PHE A 275 -14.17 -6.96 10.90
CA PHE A 275 -13.17 -5.95 11.27
C PHE A 275 -12.33 -6.43 12.47
N ILE A 276 -12.96 -6.98 13.51
CA ILE A 276 -12.25 -7.47 14.68
C ILE A 276 -11.27 -8.58 14.31
N MET A 277 -11.69 -9.55 13.49
CA MET A 277 -10.83 -10.64 13.04
C MET A 277 -9.65 -10.11 12.19
N PHE A 278 -9.91 -9.13 11.31
CA PHE A 278 -8.86 -8.51 10.51
C PHE A 278 -7.84 -7.75 11.39
N MET A 279 -8.32 -7.03 12.43
CA MET A 279 -7.46 -6.35 13.40
C MET A 279 -6.60 -7.33 14.18
N VAL A 280 -7.19 -8.43 14.67
CA VAL A 280 -6.45 -9.49 15.40
C VAL A 280 -5.37 -10.08 14.49
N TYR A 281 -5.71 -10.42 13.25
CA TYR A 281 -4.74 -10.91 12.27
C TYR A 281 -3.60 -9.91 12.06
N TRP A 282 -3.93 -8.62 11.86
CA TRP A 282 -2.95 -7.57 11.65
C TRP A 282 -1.99 -7.41 12.84
N ILE A 283 -2.54 -7.39 14.07
CA ILE A 283 -1.72 -7.28 15.29
C ILE A 283 -0.77 -8.48 15.41
N ILE A 284 -1.27 -9.70 15.23
CA ILE A 284 -0.45 -10.92 15.29
C ILE A 284 0.67 -10.86 14.25
N SER A 285 0.36 -10.44 13.03
CA SER A 285 1.35 -10.33 11.95
C SER A 285 2.41 -9.27 12.25
N CYS A 286 2.01 -8.10 12.77
CA CYS A 286 2.96 -7.06 13.18
C CYS A 286 3.88 -7.52 14.33
N VAL A 287 3.33 -8.19 15.34
CA VAL A 287 4.13 -8.76 16.44
C VAL A 287 5.09 -9.83 15.91
N GLY A 288 4.63 -10.71 15.02
CA GLY A 288 5.50 -11.69 14.34
C GLY A 288 6.65 -11.01 13.57
N ALA A 289 6.36 -9.96 12.81
CA ALA A 289 7.38 -9.23 12.05
C ALA A 289 8.40 -8.46 12.93
N ILE A 290 8.06 -8.18 14.19
CA ILE A 290 8.97 -7.55 15.15
C ILE A 290 9.84 -8.58 15.86
N ALA A 291 9.27 -9.75 16.16
CA ALA A 291 9.91 -10.79 17.00
C ALA A 291 10.96 -11.62 16.24
N TYR A 292 10.91 -11.64 14.93
CA TYR A 292 11.79 -12.38 14.03
C TYR A 292 12.53 -11.47 13.07
#